data_050cd142191214bf5736463eb172604c
#
_entry.id   050cd142191214bf5736463eb172604c
#
_cell.length_a   1.000
_cell.length_b   1.000
_cell.length_c   1.000
_cell.angle_alpha   90.00
_cell.angle_beta   90.00
_cell.angle_gamma   90.00
#
_symmetry.space_group_name_H-M   'P 1'
#
loop_
_entity.id
_entity.type
_entity.pdbx_description
1 polymer ?
#
loop_
_entity_poly.entity_id
_entity_poly.type
_entity_poly.pdbx_seq_one_letter_code
_entity_poly.pdbx_strand_id
1 'polypeptide(L)'
;MTVDQLTRPTSRRVLGTETVLVLGVSLGKSAVYAMVSLAAALTAGPLSAQTAALNTSKEPRPWLDLTYQLLGISFALLPVLLAVHLLARDPGDPARTLGVDLRRPGSDLARGAGLAALIGLPGLALFWAAAQLGVNAKLVPAGLPDLWWAVPVLLLAAAQNAVLEEVIVVGYLVTRLRQLQWRLGAIIAASALLRGSYHLYQGFGAFVGNAVMGVVFSLFYLRTRRVMPLIVAHTLLDVVAFVGYTLAPKEWLSWL
;
A
#
# COMPACT_ATOMS: atom_id res chain seq x y z
N MET A 1 -7.20 -14.71 -39.10
CA MET A 1 -6.22 -14.11 -38.17
C MET A 1 -5.03 -15.03 -38.10
N THR A 2 -3.91 -14.66 -38.69
CA THR A 2 -2.70 -15.50 -38.77
C THR A 2 -2.01 -15.55 -37.40
N VAL A 3 -1.40 -16.70 -37.06
CA VAL A 3 -0.67 -16.96 -35.80
C VAL A 3 0.39 -15.87 -35.50
N ASP A 4 0.89 -15.20 -36.53
CA ASP A 4 1.90 -14.13 -36.45
C ASP A 4 1.37 -12.80 -35.83
N GLN A 5 0.05 -12.62 -35.72
CA GLN A 5 -0.55 -11.45 -35.06
C GLN A 5 -0.63 -11.61 -33.53
N LEU A 6 -0.49 -12.84 -33.02
CA LEU A 6 -0.57 -13.13 -31.58
C LEU A 6 0.76 -12.95 -30.84
N THR A 7 1.89 -12.73 -31.57
CA THR A 7 3.22 -12.65 -31.01
C THR A 7 3.88 -11.25 -31.06
N ARG A 8 3.16 -10.23 -31.48
CA ARG A 8 3.72 -8.87 -31.52
C ARG A 8 3.89 -8.34 -30.09
N PRO A 9 5.08 -7.89 -29.70
CA PRO A 9 5.30 -7.28 -28.40
C PRO A 9 4.37 -6.07 -28.23
N THR A 10 3.72 -5.95 -27.08
CA THR A 10 2.82 -4.84 -26.74
C THR A 10 3.54 -3.52 -26.93
N SER A 11 2.97 -2.58 -27.71
CA SER A 11 3.64 -1.32 -27.99
C SER A 11 3.85 -0.49 -26.73
N ARG A 12 4.94 0.33 -26.68
CA ARG A 12 5.22 1.20 -25.53
C ARG A 12 4.04 2.12 -25.18
N ARG A 13 3.31 2.60 -26.19
CA ARG A 13 2.12 3.42 -25.97
C ARG A 13 1.03 2.66 -25.21
N VAL A 14 0.75 1.43 -25.60
CA VAL A 14 -0.23 0.58 -24.93
C VAL A 14 0.19 0.28 -23.51
N LEU A 15 1.46 -0.12 -23.29
CA LEU A 15 2.00 -0.36 -21.93
C LEU A 15 1.87 0.88 -21.03
N GLY A 16 2.19 2.06 -21.56
CA GLY A 16 2.05 3.32 -20.81
C GLY A 16 0.59 3.61 -20.46
N THR A 17 -0.33 3.47 -21.42
CA THR A 17 -1.77 3.68 -21.21
C THR A 17 -2.33 2.70 -20.17
N GLU A 18 -2.00 1.41 -20.28
CA GLU A 18 -2.43 0.39 -19.30
C GLU A 18 -1.91 0.72 -17.90
N THR A 19 -0.64 1.15 -17.79
CA THR A 19 -0.05 1.56 -16.51
C THR A 19 -0.81 2.73 -15.89
N VAL A 20 -1.10 3.77 -16.68
CA VAL A 20 -1.87 4.93 -16.22
C VAL A 20 -3.29 4.53 -15.81
N LEU A 21 -3.95 3.66 -16.57
CA LEU A 21 -5.30 3.19 -16.24
C LEU A 21 -5.33 2.37 -14.95
N VAL A 22 -4.40 1.43 -14.77
CA VAL A 22 -4.28 0.65 -13.51
C VAL A 22 -4.07 1.57 -12.32
N LEU A 23 -3.16 2.54 -12.43
CA LEU A 23 -2.95 3.53 -11.38
C LEU A 23 -4.19 4.42 -11.17
N GLY A 24 -4.86 4.82 -12.26
CA GLY A 24 -6.06 5.65 -12.22
C GLY A 24 -7.24 5.02 -11.49
N VAL A 25 -7.39 3.70 -11.57
CA VAL A 25 -8.45 2.96 -10.83
C VAL A 25 -8.00 2.48 -9.45
N SER A 26 -6.74 2.74 -9.05
CA SER A 26 -6.15 2.29 -7.78
C SER A 26 -5.41 3.42 -7.05
N LEU A 27 -4.15 3.21 -6.73
CA LEU A 27 -3.36 4.07 -5.86
C LEU A 27 -3.02 5.45 -6.44
N GLY A 28 -3.03 5.60 -7.77
CA GLY A 28 -2.94 6.92 -8.41
C GLY A 28 -4.15 7.80 -8.10
N LYS A 29 -5.36 7.23 -8.18
CA LYS A 29 -6.58 7.90 -7.69
C LYS A 29 -6.45 8.26 -6.21
N SER A 30 -6.01 7.34 -5.38
CA SER A 30 -5.82 7.57 -3.95
C SER A 30 -4.83 8.71 -3.67
N ALA A 31 -3.75 8.82 -4.46
CA ALA A 31 -2.79 9.91 -4.36
C ALA A 31 -3.43 11.28 -4.66
N VAL A 32 -4.26 11.37 -5.71
CA VAL A 32 -4.99 12.61 -6.02
C VAL A 32 -5.93 13.00 -4.88
N TYR A 33 -6.72 12.05 -4.37
CA TYR A 33 -7.62 12.31 -3.23
C TYR A 33 -6.84 12.71 -1.97
N ALA A 34 -5.70 12.09 -1.69
CA ALA A 34 -4.86 12.44 -0.54
C ALA A 34 -4.29 13.85 -0.64
N MET A 35 -3.87 14.29 -1.85
CA MET A 35 -3.44 15.68 -2.08
C MET A 35 -4.57 16.69 -1.85
N VAL A 36 -5.77 16.39 -2.34
CA VAL A 36 -6.96 17.24 -2.11
C VAL A 36 -7.32 17.26 -0.62
N SER A 37 -7.28 16.12 0.06
CA SER A 37 -7.56 16.02 1.50
C SER A 37 -6.54 16.82 2.32
N LEU A 38 -5.25 16.75 1.97
CA LEU A 38 -4.21 17.57 2.61
C LEU A 38 -4.47 19.05 2.41
N ALA A 39 -4.81 19.48 1.18
CA ALA A 39 -5.13 20.89 0.89
C ALA A 39 -6.35 21.37 1.71
N ALA A 40 -7.39 20.53 1.80
CA ALA A 40 -8.56 20.82 2.62
C ALA A 40 -8.20 20.94 4.11
N ALA A 41 -7.38 20.03 4.64
CA ALA A 41 -6.93 20.07 6.03
C ALA A 41 -6.11 21.33 6.33
N LEU A 42 -5.15 21.69 5.46
CA LEU A 42 -4.32 22.90 5.62
C LEU A 42 -5.11 24.19 5.56
N THR A 43 -6.19 24.25 4.80
CA THR A 43 -7.08 25.43 4.73
C THR A 43 -8.04 25.50 5.91
N ALA A 44 -8.32 24.39 6.59
CA ALA A 44 -9.17 24.34 7.78
C ALA A 44 -8.42 24.70 9.08
N GLY A 45 -7.09 24.53 9.12
CA GLY A 45 -6.27 24.84 10.30
C GLY A 45 -4.99 23.99 10.39
N PRO A 46 -4.31 24.02 11.55
CA PRO A 46 -3.10 23.22 11.76
C PRO A 46 -3.36 21.71 11.59
N LEU A 47 -2.42 20.98 10.97
CA LEU A 47 -2.55 19.53 10.80
C LEU A 47 -2.66 18.79 12.13
N SER A 48 -1.96 19.26 13.17
CA SER A 48 -2.04 18.67 14.52
C SER A 48 -3.42 18.77 15.18
N ALA A 49 -4.30 19.62 14.67
CA ALA A 49 -5.70 19.73 15.11
C ALA A 49 -6.66 18.85 14.29
N GLN A 50 -6.17 18.25 13.19
CA GLN A 50 -6.96 17.39 12.31
C GLN A 50 -6.82 15.92 12.72
N THR A 51 -7.76 15.08 12.28
CA THR A 51 -7.73 13.63 12.53
C THR A 51 -7.82 12.88 11.21
N ALA A 52 -6.89 11.94 11.00
CA ALA A 52 -6.92 10.96 9.92
C ALA A 52 -7.33 9.60 10.50
N ALA A 53 -8.57 9.17 10.23
CA ALA A 53 -9.08 7.91 10.72
C ALA A 53 -9.03 6.83 9.61
N LEU A 54 -8.55 5.64 9.97
CA LEU A 54 -8.52 4.45 9.13
C LEU A 54 -9.50 3.40 9.66
N ASN A 55 -9.84 2.44 8.82
CA ASN A 55 -10.64 1.27 9.21
C ASN A 55 -11.84 1.63 10.08
N THR A 56 -12.61 2.64 9.67
CA THR A 56 -13.78 3.10 10.41
C THR A 56 -15.02 2.30 10.05
N SER A 57 -15.97 2.21 10.99
CA SER A 57 -17.31 1.68 10.71
C SER A 57 -17.97 2.43 9.54
N LYS A 58 -18.69 1.72 8.71
CA LYS A 58 -19.43 2.21 7.54
C LYS A 58 -20.91 2.35 7.80
N GLU A 59 -21.41 1.64 8.81
CA GLU A 59 -22.84 1.54 9.09
C GLU A 59 -23.06 1.20 10.58
N PRO A 60 -24.01 1.81 11.28
CA PRO A 60 -24.29 1.51 12.69
C PRO A 60 -24.77 0.07 12.97
N ARG A 61 -25.40 -0.59 11.98
CA ARG A 61 -25.87 -1.97 12.11
C ARG A 61 -24.72 -2.97 11.91
N PRO A 62 -24.37 -3.80 12.93
CA PRO A 62 -23.15 -4.60 12.93
C PRO A 62 -22.98 -5.52 11.72
N TRP A 63 -24.04 -6.25 11.32
CA TRP A 63 -23.95 -7.19 10.22
C TRP A 63 -23.82 -6.49 8.86
N LEU A 64 -24.42 -5.33 8.70
CA LEU A 64 -24.34 -4.55 7.49
C LEU A 64 -22.97 -3.86 7.41
N ASP A 65 -22.43 -3.39 8.54
CA ASP A 65 -21.04 -2.89 8.59
C ASP A 65 -20.03 -3.98 8.21
N LEU A 66 -20.14 -5.18 8.78
CA LEU A 66 -19.33 -6.32 8.38
C LEU A 66 -19.42 -6.59 6.87
N THR A 67 -20.63 -6.53 6.31
CA THR A 67 -20.84 -6.70 4.87
C THR A 67 -20.08 -5.64 4.06
N TYR A 68 -20.20 -4.35 4.44
CA TYR A 68 -19.47 -3.27 3.78
C TYR A 68 -17.96 -3.40 3.92
N GLN A 69 -17.46 -3.83 5.09
CA GLN A 69 -16.02 -4.08 5.29
C GLN A 69 -15.52 -5.17 4.34
N LEU A 70 -16.21 -6.32 4.29
CA LEU A 70 -15.81 -7.44 3.42
C LEU A 70 -15.92 -7.10 1.93
N LEU A 71 -16.95 -6.38 1.51
CA LEU A 71 -17.08 -5.88 0.13
C LEU A 71 -15.96 -4.89 -0.20
N GLY A 72 -15.66 -3.96 0.72
CA GLY A 72 -14.56 -3.01 0.55
C GLY A 72 -13.22 -3.70 0.35
N ILE A 73 -12.89 -4.66 1.20
CA ILE A 73 -11.66 -5.48 1.12
C ILE A 73 -11.63 -6.25 -0.22
N SER A 74 -12.73 -6.89 -0.60
CA SER A 74 -12.80 -7.70 -1.82
C SER A 74 -12.64 -6.83 -3.08
N PHE A 75 -13.36 -5.72 -3.18
CA PHE A 75 -13.29 -4.84 -4.35
C PHE A 75 -11.97 -4.07 -4.44
N ALA A 76 -11.30 -3.79 -3.33
CA ALA A 76 -9.98 -3.19 -3.34
C ALA A 76 -8.91 -4.07 -4.01
N LEU A 77 -9.13 -5.37 -4.12
CA LEU A 77 -8.23 -6.30 -4.82
C LEU A 77 -8.46 -6.39 -6.33
N LEU A 78 -9.55 -5.83 -6.88
CA LEU A 78 -9.80 -5.87 -8.32
C LEU A 78 -8.68 -5.23 -9.17
N PRO A 79 -8.05 -4.10 -8.78
CA PRO A 79 -6.89 -3.57 -9.50
C PRO A 79 -5.71 -4.54 -9.53
N VAL A 80 -5.51 -5.35 -8.47
CA VAL A 80 -4.47 -6.39 -8.42
C VAL A 80 -4.74 -7.46 -9.46
N LEU A 81 -5.99 -7.95 -9.52
CA LEU A 81 -6.40 -8.95 -10.53
C LEU A 81 -6.26 -8.39 -11.94
N LEU A 82 -6.62 -7.12 -12.17
CA LEU A 82 -6.40 -6.44 -13.43
C LEU A 82 -4.92 -6.37 -13.80
N ALA A 83 -4.06 -5.96 -12.87
CA ALA A 83 -2.61 -5.89 -13.09
C ALA A 83 -2.01 -7.27 -13.44
N VAL A 84 -2.40 -8.32 -12.72
CA VAL A 84 -2.00 -9.69 -13.00
C VAL A 84 -2.51 -10.17 -14.37
N HIS A 85 -3.77 -9.87 -14.71
CA HIS A 85 -4.35 -10.17 -16.03
C HIS A 85 -3.57 -9.48 -17.17
N LEU A 86 -3.21 -8.22 -17.00
CA LEU A 86 -2.43 -7.49 -18.00
C LEU A 86 -0.99 -8.02 -18.12
N LEU A 87 -0.39 -8.47 -17.01
CA LEU A 87 0.93 -9.12 -17.02
C LEU A 87 0.88 -10.53 -17.64
N ALA A 88 -0.26 -11.22 -17.59
CA ALA A 88 -0.42 -12.53 -18.22
C ALA A 88 -0.36 -12.49 -19.77
N ARG A 89 -0.41 -11.30 -20.35
CA ARG A 89 -0.20 -11.08 -21.80
C ARG A 89 1.29 -11.02 -22.17
N ASP A 90 2.16 -10.87 -21.17
CA ASP A 90 3.62 -10.95 -21.35
C ASP A 90 4.06 -12.41 -21.34
N PRO A 91 5.22 -12.75 -21.94
CA PRO A 91 5.77 -14.10 -21.84
C PRO A 91 6.04 -14.51 -20.38
N GLY A 92 5.59 -15.68 -20.00
CA GLY A 92 5.82 -16.28 -18.69
C GLY A 92 4.60 -16.22 -17.76
N ASP A 93 4.81 -16.72 -16.53
CA ASP A 93 3.79 -16.73 -15.49
C ASP A 93 3.85 -15.42 -14.68
N PRO A 94 2.75 -14.63 -14.60
CA PRO A 94 2.71 -13.37 -13.86
C PRO A 94 3.08 -13.53 -12.39
N ALA A 95 2.62 -14.60 -11.72
CA ALA A 95 2.91 -14.84 -10.31
C ALA A 95 4.41 -15.04 -10.07
N ARG A 96 5.08 -15.73 -11.00
CA ARG A 96 6.54 -15.90 -10.98
C ARG A 96 7.28 -14.62 -11.31
N THR A 97 6.79 -13.87 -12.29
CA THR A 97 7.37 -12.57 -12.69
C THR A 97 7.38 -11.59 -11.53
N LEU A 98 6.30 -11.56 -10.76
CA LEU A 98 6.16 -10.72 -9.57
C LEU A 98 6.83 -11.35 -8.33
N GLY A 99 7.08 -12.66 -8.33
CA GLY A 99 7.54 -13.38 -7.14
C GLY A 99 6.47 -13.42 -6.04
N VAL A 100 5.20 -13.57 -6.44
CA VAL A 100 4.04 -13.77 -5.57
C VAL A 100 3.65 -15.23 -5.65
N ASP A 101 4.41 -16.08 -4.96
CA ASP A 101 4.20 -17.52 -4.92
C ASP A 101 4.63 -18.09 -3.56
N LEU A 102 4.15 -19.28 -3.21
CA LEU A 102 4.47 -19.98 -1.97
C LEU A 102 5.68 -20.93 -2.09
N ARG A 103 6.61 -20.71 -3.01
CA ARG A 103 7.76 -21.59 -3.22
C ARG A 103 8.84 -21.47 -2.15
N ARG A 104 8.91 -20.35 -1.44
CA ARG A 104 9.93 -20.03 -0.44
C ARG A 104 9.32 -19.43 0.84
N PRO A 105 8.29 -20.06 1.45
CA PRO A 105 7.49 -19.43 2.49
C PRO A 105 8.31 -19.03 3.70
N GLY A 106 9.22 -19.89 4.17
CA GLY A 106 10.10 -19.58 5.32
C GLY A 106 11.07 -18.42 5.04
N SER A 107 11.68 -18.40 3.84
CA SER A 107 12.57 -17.33 3.43
C SER A 107 11.82 -15.98 3.24
N ASP A 108 10.63 -16.02 2.67
CA ASP A 108 9.81 -14.84 2.43
C ASP A 108 9.30 -14.28 3.77
N LEU A 109 8.90 -15.15 4.71
CA LEU A 109 8.52 -14.76 6.06
C LEU A 109 9.69 -14.11 6.83
N ALA A 110 10.85 -14.76 6.84
CA ALA A 110 12.02 -14.24 7.55
C ALA A 110 12.49 -12.89 7.00
N ARG A 111 12.55 -12.75 5.67
CA ARG A 111 12.90 -11.48 5.01
C ARG A 111 11.85 -10.41 5.24
N GLY A 112 10.58 -10.78 5.18
CA GLY A 112 9.46 -9.87 5.47
C GLY A 112 9.50 -9.36 6.90
N ALA A 113 9.69 -10.24 7.88
CA ALA A 113 9.83 -9.85 9.29
C ALA A 113 11.06 -8.95 9.52
N GLY A 114 12.20 -9.26 8.89
CA GLY A 114 13.38 -8.41 8.94
C GLY A 114 13.16 -7.01 8.35
N LEU A 115 12.47 -6.92 7.21
CA LEU A 115 12.08 -5.64 6.59
C LEU A 115 11.07 -4.88 7.47
N ALA A 116 10.10 -5.57 8.07
CA ALA A 116 9.14 -4.94 8.98
C ALA A 116 9.85 -4.31 10.19
N ALA A 117 10.81 -5.02 10.79
CA ALA A 117 11.61 -4.48 11.90
C ALA A 117 12.49 -3.30 11.45
N LEU A 118 13.16 -3.43 10.29
CA LEU A 118 14.04 -2.39 9.73
C LEU A 118 13.29 -1.09 9.45
N ILE A 119 12.04 -1.16 9.00
CA ILE A 119 11.22 -0.01 8.64
C ILE A 119 10.36 0.44 9.81
N GLY A 120 9.77 -0.49 10.55
CA GLY A 120 8.80 -0.19 11.60
C GLY A 120 9.39 0.60 12.76
N LEU A 121 10.58 0.20 13.23
CA LEU A 121 11.21 0.90 14.36
C LEU A 121 11.60 2.35 14.03
N PRO A 122 12.33 2.63 12.92
CA PRO A 122 12.60 4.01 12.53
C PRO A 122 11.31 4.76 12.10
N GLY A 123 10.35 4.06 11.50
CA GLY A 123 9.06 4.62 11.11
C GLY A 123 8.25 5.12 12.30
N LEU A 124 8.23 4.37 13.40
CA LEU A 124 7.58 4.77 14.64
C LEU A 124 8.25 6.02 15.25
N ALA A 125 9.59 6.06 15.26
CA ALA A 125 10.33 7.25 15.71
C ALA A 125 10.06 8.47 14.84
N LEU A 126 10.02 8.31 13.50
CA LEU A 126 9.67 9.37 12.58
C LEU A 126 8.22 9.86 12.81
N PHE A 127 7.29 8.93 13.00
CA PHE A 127 5.89 9.26 13.25
C PHE A 127 5.74 10.08 14.54
N TRP A 128 6.40 9.66 15.61
CA TRP A 128 6.43 10.40 16.87
C TRP A 128 7.02 11.80 16.70
N ALA A 129 8.18 11.92 16.03
CA ALA A 129 8.81 13.22 15.78
C ALA A 129 7.93 14.14 14.94
N ALA A 130 7.28 13.62 13.89
CA ALA A 130 6.37 14.38 13.04
C ALA A 130 5.11 14.85 13.80
N ALA A 131 4.62 14.05 14.75
CA ALA A 131 3.53 14.45 15.65
C ALA A 131 3.96 15.59 16.57
N GLN A 132 5.16 15.52 17.18
CA GLN A 132 5.70 16.59 18.02
C GLN A 132 5.92 17.90 17.23
N LEU A 133 6.30 17.80 15.97
CA LEU A 133 6.48 18.95 15.07
C LEU A 133 5.15 19.50 14.52
N GLY A 134 4.03 18.83 14.77
CA GLY A 134 2.71 19.25 14.28
C GLY A 134 2.52 19.15 12.76
N VAL A 135 3.38 18.39 12.07
CA VAL A 135 3.34 18.22 10.61
C VAL A 135 2.50 17.03 10.15
N ASN A 136 1.90 16.30 11.09
CA ASN A 136 0.94 15.21 10.85
C ASN A 136 -0.42 15.53 11.48
N ALA A 137 -1.46 14.96 10.88
CA ALA A 137 -2.75 14.80 11.54
C ALA A 137 -2.65 13.73 12.64
N LYS A 138 -3.54 13.81 13.63
CA LYS A 138 -3.69 12.75 14.63
C LYS A 138 -4.19 11.48 13.93
N LEU A 139 -3.45 10.39 14.07
CA LEU A 139 -3.80 9.14 13.39
C LEU A 139 -4.65 8.25 14.30
N VAL A 140 -5.80 7.81 13.80
CA VAL A 140 -6.64 6.78 14.41
C VAL A 140 -6.60 5.54 13.49
N PRO A 141 -5.70 4.57 13.73
CA PRO A 141 -5.48 3.44 12.83
C PRO A 141 -6.67 2.49 12.72
N ALA A 142 -7.51 2.39 13.75
CA ALA A 142 -8.69 1.54 13.77
C ALA A 142 -9.83 2.23 14.52
N GLY A 143 -11.01 2.25 13.91
CA GLY A 143 -12.23 2.84 14.46
C GLY A 143 -13.44 1.90 14.29
N LEU A 144 -13.23 0.57 14.29
CA LEU A 144 -14.29 -0.42 14.29
C LEU A 144 -14.89 -0.57 15.71
N PRO A 145 -16.18 -0.88 15.84
CA PRO A 145 -16.80 -1.17 17.12
C PRO A 145 -16.20 -2.45 17.74
N ASP A 146 -16.29 -2.58 19.06
CA ASP A 146 -15.82 -3.76 19.80
C ASP A 146 -16.76 -4.94 19.56
N LEU A 147 -16.54 -5.63 18.46
CA LEU A 147 -17.30 -6.79 18.01
C LEU A 147 -16.33 -7.93 17.68
N TRP A 148 -16.77 -9.17 17.83
CA TRP A 148 -15.95 -10.37 17.63
C TRP A 148 -15.25 -10.44 16.26
N TRP A 149 -15.83 -9.81 15.23
CA TRP A 149 -15.28 -9.78 13.88
C TRP A 149 -14.31 -8.59 13.61
N ALA A 150 -14.19 -7.63 14.54
CA ALA A 150 -13.38 -6.44 14.32
C ALA A 150 -11.91 -6.79 14.07
N VAL A 151 -11.29 -7.58 14.95
CA VAL A 151 -9.89 -8.02 14.77
C VAL A 151 -9.69 -8.85 13.49
N PRO A 152 -10.51 -9.88 13.19
CA PRO A 152 -10.45 -10.57 11.89
C PRO A 152 -10.53 -9.62 10.69
N VAL A 153 -11.40 -8.64 10.69
CA VAL A 153 -11.53 -7.65 9.60
C VAL A 153 -10.28 -6.79 9.50
N LEU A 154 -9.70 -6.33 10.62
CA LEU A 154 -8.44 -5.57 10.61
C LEU A 154 -7.27 -6.38 10.06
N LEU A 155 -7.19 -7.67 10.37
CA LEU A 155 -6.17 -8.56 9.78
C LEU A 155 -6.36 -8.71 8.25
N LEU A 156 -7.60 -8.87 7.80
CA LEU A 156 -7.91 -8.94 6.38
C LEU A 156 -7.63 -7.61 5.67
N ALA A 157 -7.95 -6.47 6.29
CA ALA A 157 -7.65 -5.15 5.76
C ALA A 157 -6.13 -4.92 5.64
N ALA A 158 -5.35 -5.29 6.65
CA ALA A 158 -3.88 -5.22 6.62
C ALA A 158 -3.30 -6.05 5.47
N ALA A 159 -3.75 -7.30 5.33
CA ALA A 159 -3.31 -8.15 4.24
C ALA A 159 -3.73 -7.61 2.85
N GLN A 160 -4.96 -7.10 2.74
CA GLN A 160 -5.48 -6.51 1.50
C GLN A 160 -4.69 -5.26 1.11
N ASN A 161 -4.41 -4.33 2.03
CA ASN A 161 -3.60 -3.15 1.77
C ASN A 161 -2.20 -3.55 1.27
N ALA A 162 -1.55 -4.46 1.98
CA ALA A 162 -0.22 -4.95 1.61
C ALA A 162 -0.22 -5.59 0.21
N VAL A 163 -1.21 -6.44 -0.11
CA VAL A 163 -1.31 -7.05 -1.44
C VAL A 163 -1.54 -5.98 -2.51
N LEU A 164 -2.49 -5.06 -2.30
CA LEU A 164 -2.78 -4.00 -3.25
C LEU A 164 -1.56 -3.13 -3.52
N GLU A 165 -0.93 -2.63 -2.45
CA GLU A 165 0.16 -1.67 -2.58
C GLU A 165 1.43 -2.32 -3.14
N GLU A 166 1.82 -3.48 -2.62
CA GLU A 166 3.08 -4.10 -3.07
C GLU A 166 2.98 -4.69 -4.47
N VAL A 167 1.83 -5.25 -4.84
CA VAL A 167 1.65 -5.76 -6.20
C VAL A 167 1.54 -4.60 -7.20
N ILE A 168 0.80 -3.52 -6.90
CA ILE A 168 0.62 -2.42 -7.85
C ILE A 168 1.84 -1.50 -7.91
N VAL A 169 2.33 -0.99 -6.76
CA VAL A 169 3.35 0.09 -6.72
C VAL A 169 4.75 -0.45 -6.90
N VAL A 170 5.02 -1.68 -6.42
CA VAL A 170 6.34 -2.28 -6.55
C VAL A 170 6.36 -3.33 -7.66
N GLY A 171 5.49 -4.32 -7.61
CA GLY A 171 5.49 -5.41 -8.58
C GLY A 171 5.18 -4.94 -10.01
N TYR A 172 3.96 -4.47 -10.21
CA TYR A 172 3.44 -4.07 -11.53
C TYR A 172 4.13 -2.82 -12.08
N LEU A 173 4.11 -1.71 -11.32
CA LEU A 173 4.66 -0.44 -11.78
C LEU A 173 6.15 -0.56 -12.14
N VAL A 174 6.98 -1.13 -11.26
CA VAL A 174 8.41 -1.32 -11.54
C VAL A 174 8.63 -2.20 -12.77
N THR A 175 7.83 -3.27 -12.95
CA THR A 175 7.90 -4.14 -14.12
C THR A 175 7.56 -3.36 -15.40
N ARG A 176 6.46 -2.61 -15.42
CA ARG A 176 6.04 -1.82 -16.58
C ARG A 176 7.00 -0.69 -16.92
N LEU A 177 7.50 0.05 -15.93
CA LEU A 177 8.48 1.11 -16.16
C LEU A 177 9.82 0.56 -16.71
N ARG A 178 10.20 -0.66 -16.30
CA ARG A 178 11.38 -1.35 -16.90
C ARG A 178 11.12 -1.73 -18.36
N GLN A 179 9.95 -2.24 -18.69
CA GLN A 179 9.56 -2.53 -20.08
C GLN A 179 9.52 -1.25 -20.94
N LEU A 180 9.14 -0.12 -20.33
CA LEU A 180 9.21 1.20 -20.94
C LEU A 180 10.64 1.78 -20.98
N GLN A 181 11.63 1.04 -20.44
CA GLN A 181 13.06 1.39 -20.42
C GLN A 181 13.38 2.68 -19.65
N TRP A 182 12.66 2.94 -18.58
CA TRP A 182 13.01 4.01 -17.66
C TRP A 182 14.33 3.71 -16.94
N ARG A 183 15.06 4.77 -16.55
CA ARG A 183 16.27 4.64 -15.73
C ARG A 183 15.90 4.16 -14.32
N LEU A 184 16.75 3.31 -13.72
CA LEU A 184 16.47 2.72 -12.40
C LEU A 184 16.13 3.76 -11.33
N GLY A 185 16.88 4.87 -11.27
CA GLY A 185 16.60 5.96 -10.32
C GLY A 185 15.21 6.57 -10.51
N ALA A 186 14.76 6.76 -11.76
CA ALA A 186 13.42 7.26 -12.06
C ALA A 186 12.32 6.26 -11.69
N ILE A 187 12.56 4.96 -11.85
CA ILE A 187 11.64 3.89 -11.44
C ILE A 187 11.45 3.90 -9.92
N ILE A 188 12.57 3.95 -9.18
CA ILE A 188 12.54 4.00 -7.70
C ILE A 188 11.83 5.27 -7.23
N ALA A 189 12.17 6.42 -7.82
CA ALA A 189 11.54 7.68 -7.48
C ALA A 189 10.03 7.67 -7.78
N ALA A 190 9.58 7.14 -8.92
CA ALA A 190 8.17 7.05 -9.27
C ALA A 190 7.40 6.18 -8.27
N SER A 191 7.93 4.99 -7.91
CA SER A 191 7.32 4.11 -6.92
C SER A 191 7.27 4.76 -5.53
N ALA A 192 8.37 5.35 -5.08
CA ALA A 192 8.49 5.98 -3.78
C ALA A 192 7.59 7.22 -3.64
N LEU A 193 7.59 8.11 -4.64
CA LEU A 193 6.75 9.31 -4.65
C LEU A 193 5.26 8.95 -4.71
N LEU A 194 4.89 7.98 -5.54
CA LEU A 194 3.50 7.51 -5.57
C LEU A 194 3.08 6.98 -4.19
N ARG A 195 3.92 6.14 -3.54
CA ARG A 195 3.65 5.61 -2.20
C ARG A 195 3.50 6.73 -1.18
N GLY A 196 4.40 7.67 -1.10
CA GLY A 196 4.27 8.83 -0.22
C GLY A 196 2.99 9.62 -0.50
N SER A 197 2.67 9.84 -1.79
CA SER A 197 1.58 10.72 -2.19
C SER A 197 0.20 10.25 -1.72
N TYR A 198 -0.12 8.96 -1.75
CA TYR A 198 -1.41 8.50 -1.26
C TYR A 198 -1.50 8.40 0.27
N HIS A 199 -0.40 8.71 1.01
CA HIS A 199 -0.41 8.89 2.46
C HIS A 199 -0.41 10.36 2.91
N LEU A 200 -0.43 11.32 1.97
CA LEU A 200 -0.42 12.77 2.28
C LEU A 200 -1.60 13.21 3.15
N TYR A 201 -2.73 12.52 3.12
CA TYR A 201 -3.88 12.83 3.97
C TYR A 201 -3.59 12.64 5.47
N GLN A 202 -2.52 11.91 5.83
CA GLN A 202 -2.03 11.75 7.21
C GLN A 202 -1.02 12.84 7.59
N GLY A 203 -0.48 13.59 6.62
CA GLY A 203 0.49 14.66 6.81
C GLY A 203 1.84 14.39 6.15
N PHE A 204 2.75 15.35 6.31
CA PHE A 204 4.04 15.34 5.64
C PHE A 204 5.00 14.26 6.17
N GLY A 205 4.96 13.97 7.48
CA GLY A 205 5.75 12.90 8.06
C GLY A 205 5.36 11.53 7.51
N ALA A 206 4.06 11.29 7.33
CA ALA A 206 3.56 10.08 6.71
C ALA A 206 4.02 9.96 5.24
N PHE A 207 3.98 11.06 4.48
CA PHE A 207 4.54 11.10 3.12
C PHE A 207 6.00 10.68 3.11
N VAL A 208 6.84 11.27 3.96
CA VAL A 208 8.29 10.99 4.01
C VAL A 208 8.55 9.54 4.41
N GLY A 209 7.90 9.06 5.47
CA GLY A 209 8.07 7.68 5.94
C GLY A 209 7.69 6.65 4.87
N ASN A 210 6.56 6.86 4.21
CA ASN A 210 6.10 5.97 3.14
C ASN A 210 6.94 6.10 1.86
N ALA A 211 7.45 7.27 1.53
CA ALA A 211 8.39 7.44 0.40
C ALA A 211 9.70 6.68 0.68
N VAL A 212 10.27 6.78 1.88
CA VAL A 212 11.47 6.01 2.29
C VAL A 212 11.20 4.50 2.22
N MET A 213 10.07 4.05 2.75
CA MET A 213 9.64 2.64 2.61
C MET A 213 9.56 2.23 1.13
N GLY A 214 9.01 3.09 0.26
CA GLY A 214 8.95 2.87 -1.18
C GLY A 214 10.32 2.72 -1.83
N VAL A 215 11.32 3.50 -1.43
CA VAL A 215 12.71 3.35 -1.88
C VAL A 215 13.26 1.98 -1.46
N VAL A 216 13.15 1.63 -0.17
CA VAL A 216 13.66 0.36 0.38
C VAL A 216 13.00 -0.83 -0.31
N PHE A 217 11.69 -0.82 -0.47
CA PHE A 217 10.93 -1.89 -1.10
C PHE A 217 11.23 -2.02 -2.59
N SER A 218 11.36 -0.91 -3.31
CA SER A 218 11.77 -0.93 -4.72
C SER A 218 13.17 -1.50 -4.91
N LEU A 219 14.13 -1.11 -4.07
CA LEU A 219 15.50 -1.65 -4.10
C LEU A 219 15.53 -3.14 -3.79
N PHE A 220 14.76 -3.58 -2.78
CA PHE A 220 14.63 -4.99 -2.43
C PHE A 220 14.05 -5.79 -3.59
N TYR A 221 12.96 -5.32 -4.21
CA TYR A 221 12.33 -5.99 -5.34
C TYR A 221 13.26 -6.03 -6.57
N LEU A 222 13.94 -4.95 -6.88
CA LEU A 222 14.90 -4.91 -7.99
C LEU A 222 16.03 -5.94 -7.83
N ARG A 223 16.43 -6.24 -6.58
CA ARG A 223 17.45 -7.26 -6.26
C ARG A 223 16.92 -8.68 -6.25
N THR A 224 15.75 -8.90 -5.66
CA THR A 224 15.24 -10.25 -5.35
C THR A 224 14.22 -10.77 -6.33
N ARG A 225 13.54 -9.86 -7.04
CA ARG A 225 12.39 -10.15 -7.92
C ARG A 225 11.26 -10.87 -7.21
N ARG A 226 11.07 -10.55 -5.92
CA ARG A 226 10.02 -11.14 -5.09
C ARG A 226 9.25 -10.08 -4.35
N VAL A 227 7.94 -10.01 -4.62
CA VAL A 227 6.99 -9.14 -3.92
C VAL A 227 6.52 -9.78 -2.60
N MET A 228 6.51 -11.12 -2.51
CA MET A 228 5.98 -11.82 -1.33
C MET A 228 6.59 -11.35 0.01
N PRO A 229 7.93 -11.18 0.16
CA PRO A 229 8.51 -10.63 1.40
C PRO A 229 8.02 -9.21 1.72
N LEU A 230 7.71 -8.40 0.70
CA LEU A 230 7.20 -7.04 0.87
C LEU A 230 5.75 -7.08 1.38
N ILE A 231 4.92 -7.97 0.82
CA ILE A 231 3.55 -8.21 1.32
C ILE A 231 3.60 -8.62 2.78
N VAL A 232 4.48 -9.57 3.14
CA VAL A 232 4.65 -10.00 4.54
C VAL A 232 5.08 -8.83 5.44
N ALA A 233 6.10 -8.06 5.02
CA ALA A 233 6.58 -6.92 5.79
C ALA A 233 5.47 -5.88 6.02
N HIS A 234 4.78 -5.49 4.97
CA HIS A 234 3.72 -4.49 5.03
C HIS A 234 2.52 -4.98 5.86
N THR A 235 2.09 -6.23 5.65
CA THR A 235 1.02 -6.83 6.48
C THR A 235 1.38 -6.79 7.97
N LEU A 236 2.64 -7.11 8.34
CA LEU A 236 3.08 -7.05 9.73
C LEU A 236 3.05 -5.62 10.29
N LEU A 237 3.48 -4.63 9.50
CA LEU A 237 3.42 -3.21 9.90
C LEU A 237 1.98 -2.76 10.13
N ASP A 238 1.07 -3.08 9.22
CA ASP A 238 -0.34 -2.74 9.33
C ASP A 238 -1.05 -3.49 10.47
N VAL A 239 -0.72 -4.77 10.69
CA VAL A 239 -1.27 -5.52 11.83
C VAL A 239 -0.83 -4.88 13.15
N VAL A 240 0.43 -4.50 13.29
CA VAL A 240 0.92 -3.80 14.48
C VAL A 240 0.20 -2.46 14.63
N ALA A 241 -0.01 -1.70 13.55
CA ALA A 241 -0.70 -0.42 13.61
C ALA A 241 -2.20 -0.60 13.95
N PHE A 242 -2.93 -1.49 13.29
CA PHE A 242 -4.39 -1.59 13.41
C PHE A 242 -4.79 -2.38 14.65
N VAL A 243 -4.28 -3.60 14.78
CA VAL A 243 -4.62 -4.49 15.90
C VAL A 243 -3.90 -4.03 17.17
N GLY A 244 -2.64 -3.62 17.06
CA GLY A 244 -1.88 -3.05 18.17
C GLY A 244 -2.58 -1.82 18.77
N TYR A 245 -3.05 -0.89 17.93
CA TYR A 245 -3.83 0.26 18.37
C TYR A 245 -5.13 -0.13 19.08
N THR A 246 -5.84 -1.14 18.57
CA THR A 246 -7.11 -1.60 19.14
C THR A 246 -6.93 -2.27 20.52
N LEU A 247 -5.82 -3.02 20.69
CA LEU A 247 -5.57 -3.83 21.89
C LEU A 247 -4.68 -3.14 22.92
N ALA A 248 -3.98 -2.08 22.54
CA ALA A 248 -3.06 -1.37 23.45
C ALA A 248 -3.85 -0.60 24.53
N PRO A 249 -3.31 -0.52 25.76
CA PRO A 249 -3.83 0.36 26.80
C PRO A 249 -3.88 1.82 26.30
N LYS A 250 -4.97 2.52 26.54
CA LYS A 250 -5.18 3.90 26.05
C LYS A 250 -4.10 4.87 26.56
N GLU A 251 -3.56 4.60 27.73
CA GLU A 251 -2.47 5.38 28.33
C GLU A 251 -1.19 5.37 27.47
N TRP A 252 -0.93 4.27 26.76
CA TRP A 252 0.23 4.14 25.87
C TRP A 252 0.04 4.88 24.54
N LEU A 253 -1.18 5.25 24.24
CA LEU A 253 -1.59 5.90 22.98
C LEU A 253 -1.80 7.41 23.14
N SER A 254 -1.56 7.95 24.36
CA SER A 254 -1.81 9.35 24.69
C SER A 254 -1.01 10.38 23.86
N TRP A 255 0.03 9.91 23.16
CA TRP A 255 0.87 10.72 22.28
C TRP A 255 0.45 10.69 20.79
N LEU A 256 -0.50 9.83 20.41
CA LEU A 256 -1.10 9.76 19.07
C LEU A 256 -2.17 10.83 18.90
#